data_a1ae1562ce58f7a1804e71c7e173f730
#
_entry.id   a1ae1562ce58f7a1804e71c7e173f730
#
_cell.length_a   1.000
_cell.length_b   1.000
_cell.length_c   1.000
_cell.angle_alpha   90.00
_cell.angle_beta   90.00
_cell.angle_gamma   90.00
#
_symmetry.space_group_name_H-M   'P 1'
#
loop_
_entity.id
_entity.type
_entity.pdbx_description
1 polymer ?
#
loop_
_entity_poly.entity_id
_entity_poly.type
_entity_poly.pdbx_seq_one_letter_code
_entity_poly.pdbx_strand_id
1 'polypeptide(L)'
;MNFPFYIAKRYLFSKKSHNAINVISAISVCGVALATLAMVCTLSVFNGFQDVVATFFTAFDPELKITATAGKVFDGQDERILELKKLPEVAVFSESLEENAMVQYKGRQTMAVIKGVEDNFDRLTPIDSILFGRGELLLHDEVADYAIPGIELVSILGTGIRFLDPVSYTHLTLPT
;
A
#
# COMPACT_ATOMS: atom_id res chain seq x y z
N MET A 1 32.30 13.29 -32.53
CA MET A 1 31.27 14.34 -32.76
C MET A 1 30.36 13.88 -33.89
N ASN A 2 29.04 13.74 -33.64
CA ASN A 2 28.10 13.30 -34.67
C ASN A 2 27.87 14.44 -35.66
N PHE A 3 28.35 14.27 -36.90
CA PHE A 3 28.25 15.25 -37.98
C PHE A 3 26.83 15.78 -38.21
N PRO A 4 25.76 14.95 -38.13
CA PRO A 4 24.39 15.44 -38.23
C PRO A 4 24.01 16.45 -37.14
N PHE A 5 24.46 16.23 -35.91
CA PHE A 5 24.21 17.14 -34.79
C PHE A 5 24.92 18.49 -34.94
N TYR A 6 26.12 18.48 -35.48
CA TYR A 6 26.86 19.70 -35.78
C TYR A 6 26.15 20.54 -36.85
N ILE A 7 25.66 19.91 -37.90
CA ILE A 7 24.91 20.58 -38.97
C ILE A 7 23.61 21.17 -38.42
N ALA A 8 22.85 20.38 -37.65
CA ALA A 8 21.58 20.83 -37.05
C ALA A 8 21.79 22.05 -36.14
N LYS A 9 22.82 22.02 -35.27
CA LYS A 9 23.18 23.15 -34.40
C LYS A 9 23.55 24.40 -35.20
N ARG A 10 24.36 24.26 -36.27
CA ARG A 10 24.75 25.38 -37.12
C ARG A 10 23.58 25.98 -37.88
N TYR A 11 22.61 25.17 -38.31
CA TYR A 11 21.38 25.66 -38.98
C TYR A 11 20.45 26.39 -38.00
N LEU A 12 20.30 25.91 -36.79
CA LEU A 12 19.47 26.54 -35.76
C LEU A 12 20.00 27.93 -35.36
N PHE A 13 21.33 28.11 -35.29
CA PHE A 13 21.97 29.34 -34.81
C PHE A 13 22.57 30.20 -35.95
N SER A 14 22.24 29.89 -37.21
CA SER A 14 22.76 30.66 -38.33
C SER A 14 22.12 32.04 -38.44
N LYS A 15 22.95 33.08 -38.28
CA LYS A 15 22.58 34.49 -38.41
C LYS A 15 22.34 34.86 -39.89
N LYS A 16 21.29 34.37 -40.54
CA LYS A 16 20.83 34.86 -41.82
C LYS A 16 19.36 35.27 -41.74
N SER A 17 19.16 36.51 -41.92
CA SER A 17 18.10 37.36 -42.53
C SER A 17 16.61 36.94 -42.57
N HIS A 18 16.16 35.82 -41.93
CA HIS A 18 14.75 35.50 -41.83
C HIS A 18 14.40 35.12 -40.39
N ASN A 19 14.20 36.14 -39.55
CA ASN A 19 13.78 35.96 -38.14
C ASN A 19 12.50 35.12 -37.99
N ALA A 20 11.60 35.13 -38.98
CA ALA A 20 10.34 34.37 -38.92
C ALA A 20 10.55 32.85 -38.89
N ILE A 21 11.45 32.30 -39.72
CA ILE A 21 11.72 30.85 -39.75
C ILE A 21 12.35 30.35 -38.44
N ASN A 22 13.28 31.13 -37.89
CA ASN A 22 13.93 30.80 -36.65
C ASN A 22 12.94 30.85 -35.47
N VAL A 23 12.02 31.81 -35.47
CA VAL A 23 10.96 31.91 -34.45
C VAL A 23 10.00 30.72 -34.52
N ILE A 24 9.56 30.35 -35.72
CA ILE A 24 8.69 29.18 -35.93
C ILE A 24 9.39 27.89 -35.46
N SER A 25 10.66 27.70 -35.82
CA SER A 25 11.43 26.55 -35.39
C SER A 25 11.62 26.50 -33.85
N ALA A 26 11.89 27.65 -33.23
CA ALA A 26 11.99 27.74 -31.79
C ALA A 26 10.68 27.40 -31.08
N ILE A 27 9.55 27.91 -31.56
CA ILE A 27 8.23 27.60 -31.01
C ILE A 27 7.93 26.10 -31.15
N SER A 28 8.25 25.50 -32.31
CA SER A 28 8.04 24.07 -32.54
C SER A 28 8.87 23.22 -31.57
N VAL A 29 10.15 23.56 -31.36
CA VAL A 29 11.02 22.86 -30.41
C VAL A 29 10.50 23.01 -28.96
N CYS A 30 10.10 24.23 -28.58
CA CYS A 30 9.49 24.45 -27.25
C CYS A 30 8.19 23.67 -27.09
N GLY A 31 7.35 23.62 -28.11
CA GLY A 31 6.10 22.87 -28.09
C GLY A 31 6.32 21.36 -27.85
N VAL A 32 7.27 20.77 -28.61
CA VAL A 32 7.63 19.35 -28.44
C VAL A 32 8.25 19.11 -27.06
N ALA A 33 9.14 19.99 -26.62
CA ALA A 33 9.79 19.86 -25.31
C ALA A 33 8.78 19.93 -24.16
N LEU A 34 7.82 20.85 -24.21
CA LEU A 34 6.77 20.95 -23.22
C LEU A 34 5.83 19.73 -23.24
N ALA A 35 5.46 19.24 -24.42
CA ALA A 35 4.62 18.06 -24.55
C ALA A 35 5.30 16.80 -23.99
N THR A 36 6.57 16.59 -24.32
CA THR A 36 7.33 15.45 -23.78
C THR A 36 7.53 15.56 -22.26
N LEU A 37 7.82 16.75 -21.75
CA LEU A 37 7.95 16.99 -20.33
C LEU A 37 6.65 16.68 -19.59
N ALA A 38 5.52 17.19 -20.09
CA ALA A 38 4.20 16.91 -19.51
C ALA A 38 3.89 15.41 -19.50
N MET A 39 4.19 14.70 -20.59
CA MET A 39 3.98 13.25 -20.68
C MET A 39 4.83 12.48 -19.66
N VAL A 40 6.11 12.81 -19.56
CA VAL A 40 7.02 12.17 -18.57
C VAL A 40 6.58 12.44 -17.15
N CYS A 41 6.21 13.69 -16.83
CA CYS A 41 5.70 14.03 -15.50
C CYS A 41 4.43 13.24 -15.17
N THR A 42 3.48 13.16 -16.10
CA THR A 42 2.23 12.42 -15.88
C THR A 42 2.49 10.93 -15.65
N LEU A 43 3.35 10.30 -16.46
CA LEU A 43 3.72 8.90 -16.29
C LEU A 43 4.46 8.66 -14.97
N SER A 44 5.35 9.57 -14.57
CA SER A 44 6.08 9.46 -13.29
C SER A 44 5.15 9.53 -12.09
N VAL A 45 4.19 10.47 -12.11
CA VAL A 45 3.17 10.56 -11.05
C VAL A 45 2.29 9.32 -11.01
N PHE A 46 1.87 8.83 -12.19
CA PHE A 46 1.04 7.63 -12.27
C PHE A 46 1.76 6.38 -11.75
N ASN A 47 3.02 6.18 -12.14
CA ASN A 47 3.82 5.05 -11.64
C ASN A 47 4.04 5.15 -10.12
N GLY A 48 4.40 6.33 -9.61
CA GLY A 48 4.55 6.52 -8.17
C GLY A 48 3.24 6.29 -7.40
N PHE A 49 2.11 6.70 -7.97
CA PHE A 49 0.80 6.41 -7.38
C PHE A 49 0.49 4.90 -7.37
N GLN A 50 0.78 4.18 -8.45
CA GLN A 50 0.60 2.73 -8.51
C GLN A 50 1.45 2.02 -7.45
N ASP A 51 2.70 2.41 -7.25
CA ASP A 51 3.57 1.81 -6.23
C ASP A 51 3.03 2.03 -4.81
N VAL A 52 2.54 3.25 -4.53
CA VAL A 52 1.91 3.56 -3.24
C VAL A 52 0.65 2.74 -3.04
N VAL A 53 -0.24 2.68 -4.03
CA VAL A 53 -1.47 1.88 -3.98
C VAL A 53 -1.14 0.40 -3.79
N ALA A 54 -0.20 -0.14 -4.57
CA ALA A 54 0.23 -1.53 -4.45
C ALA A 54 0.72 -1.82 -3.03
N THR A 55 1.55 -0.96 -2.45
CA THR A 55 2.07 -1.14 -1.08
C THR A 55 0.95 -1.22 -0.05
N PHE A 56 -0.06 -0.35 -0.15
CA PHE A 56 -1.17 -0.36 0.80
C PHE A 56 -2.12 -1.55 0.63
N PHE A 57 -2.40 -1.95 -0.60
CA PHE A 57 -3.32 -3.08 -0.85
C PHE A 57 -2.66 -4.44 -0.64
N THR A 58 -1.42 -4.62 -1.08
CA THR A 58 -0.70 -5.90 -0.90
C THR A 58 -0.26 -6.14 0.54
N ALA A 59 -0.15 -5.08 1.35
CA ALA A 59 0.22 -5.23 2.76
C ALA A 59 -0.83 -5.98 3.60
N PHE A 60 -2.10 -6.01 3.17
CA PHE A 60 -3.18 -6.71 3.89
C PHE A 60 -3.71 -7.94 3.16
N ASP A 61 -3.50 -8.02 1.85
CA ASP A 61 -3.98 -9.13 1.02
C ASP A 61 -2.83 -10.07 0.66
N PRO A 62 -2.95 -11.38 0.97
CA PRO A 62 -1.96 -12.37 0.56
C PRO A 62 -2.01 -12.56 -0.97
N GLU A 63 -0.93 -13.07 -1.55
CA GLU A 63 -0.86 -13.40 -2.98
C GLU A 63 -1.94 -14.39 -3.40
N LEU A 64 -2.32 -15.30 -2.50
CA LEU A 64 -3.40 -16.27 -2.70
C LEU A 64 -4.31 -16.32 -1.48
N LYS A 65 -5.60 -16.04 -1.67
CA LYS A 65 -6.63 -16.15 -0.64
C LYS A 65 -7.62 -17.26 -0.99
N ILE A 66 -7.76 -18.24 -0.10
CA ILE A 66 -8.73 -19.32 -0.21
C ILE A 66 -9.94 -18.96 0.63
N THR A 67 -11.12 -18.96 0.02
CA THR A 67 -12.38 -18.63 0.70
C THR A 67 -13.41 -19.74 0.50
N ALA A 68 -14.33 -19.88 1.46
CA ALA A 68 -15.43 -20.84 1.34
C ALA A 68 -16.35 -20.47 0.18
N THR A 69 -16.71 -21.45 -0.65
CA THR A 69 -17.71 -21.27 -1.72
C THR A 69 -19.12 -21.15 -1.16
N ALA A 70 -19.39 -21.77 -0.02
CA ALA A 70 -20.67 -21.71 0.68
C ALA A 70 -20.41 -21.57 2.17
N GLY A 71 -21.18 -20.69 2.84
CA GLY A 71 -20.97 -20.37 4.24
C GLY A 71 -19.89 -19.30 4.47
N LYS A 72 -19.55 -19.07 5.72
CA LYS A 72 -18.55 -18.06 6.12
C LYS A 72 -17.17 -18.65 6.34
N VAL A 73 -17.11 -19.88 6.79
CA VAL A 73 -15.87 -20.58 7.18
C VAL A 73 -15.86 -21.99 6.60
N PHE A 74 -14.68 -22.53 6.49
CA PHE A 74 -14.45 -23.93 6.13
C PHE A 74 -13.48 -24.55 7.14
N ASP A 75 -13.43 -25.89 7.17
CA ASP A 75 -12.54 -26.61 8.08
C ASP A 75 -11.10 -26.56 7.56
N GLY A 76 -10.20 -25.92 8.33
CA GLY A 76 -8.77 -25.87 8.03
C GLY A 76 -8.06 -27.22 8.12
N GLN A 77 -8.74 -28.26 8.68
CA GLN A 77 -8.24 -29.63 8.75
C GLN A 77 -8.69 -30.50 7.56
N ASP A 78 -9.37 -29.94 6.56
CA ASP A 78 -9.71 -30.66 5.32
C ASP A 78 -8.43 -31.20 4.68
N GLU A 79 -8.48 -32.47 4.25
CA GLU A 79 -7.34 -33.19 3.68
C GLU A 79 -6.68 -32.41 2.51
N ARG A 80 -7.50 -31.75 1.71
CA ARG A 80 -7.04 -30.92 0.58
C ARG A 80 -6.25 -29.70 1.05
N ILE A 81 -6.65 -29.08 2.16
CA ILE A 81 -5.94 -27.93 2.77
C ILE A 81 -4.63 -28.41 3.35
N LEU A 82 -4.63 -29.57 4.01
CA LEU A 82 -3.40 -30.16 4.56
C LEU A 82 -2.40 -30.55 3.47
N GLU A 83 -2.87 -31.03 2.33
CA GLU A 83 -2.01 -31.30 1.16
C GLU A 83 -1.43 -29.98 0.62
N LEU A 84 -2.22 -28.94 0.54
CA LEU A 84 -1.80 -27.64 0.04
C LEU A 84 -0.73 -27.00 0.94
N LYS A 85 -0.87 -27.14 2.27
CA LYS A 85 0.14 -26.71 3.24
C LYS A 85 1.51 -27.39 3.07
N LYS A 86 1.56 -28.58 2.44
CA LYS A 86 2.78 -29.38 2.22
C LYS A 86 3.48 -29.07 0.90
N LEU A 87 2.86 -28.29 0.02
CA LEU A 87 3.45 -27.95 -1.28
C LEU A 87 4.71 -27.11 -1.11
N PRO A 88 5.81 -27.44 -1.79
CA PRO A 88 7.07 -26.68 -1.68
C PRO A 88 6.97 -25.26 -2.25
N GLU A 89 5.96 -24.99 -3.07
CA GLU A 89 5.68 -23.68 -3.63
C GLU A 89 4.99 -22.74 -2.63
N VAL A 90 4.41 -23.27 -1.53
CA VAL A 90 3.76 -22.50 -0.48
C VAL A 90 4.81 -22.12 0.57
N ALA A 91 5.29 -20.91 0.52
CA ALA A 91 6.31 -20.42 1.44
C ALA A 91 5.74 -20.20 2.86
N VAL A 92 4.56 -19.60 2.96
CA VAL A 92 3.86 -19.34 4.22
C VAL A 92 2.37 -19.61 4.02
N PHE A 93 1.78 -20.33 4.96
CA PHE A 93 0.33 -20.54 5.03
C PHE A 93 -0.14 -20.03 6.39
N SER A 94 -1.16 -19.18 6.40
CA SER A 94 -1.76 -18.64 7.63
C SER A 94 -3.28 -18.68 7.52
N GLU A 95 -3.92 -19.06 8.59
CA GLU A 95 -5.37 -19.05 8.69
C GLU A 95 -5.84 -17.70 9.23
N SER A 96 -6.96 -17.21 8.70
CA SER A 96 -7.56 -15.98 9.19
C SER A 96 -9.07 -16.08 9.24
N LEU A 97 -9.66 -15.41 10.21
CA LEU A 97 -11.11 -15.30 10.39
C LEU A 97 -11.50 -13.83 10.37
N GLU A 98 -12.42 -13.46 9.48
CA GLU A 98 -12.93 -12.09 9.38
C GLU A 98 -14.41 -12.05 9.73
N GLU A 99 -14.77 -11.20 10.69
CA GLU A 99 -16.16 -10.98 11.11
C GLU A 99 -16.47 -9.51 11.32
N ASN A 100 -17.72 -9.14 10.99
CA ASN A 100 -18.24 -7.82 11.31
C ASN A 100 -18.69 -7.77 12.77
N ALA A 101 -18.15 -6.85 13.52
CA ALA A 101 -18.49 -6.66 14.91
C ALA A 101 -18.82 -5.20 15.23
N MET A 102 -19.64 -5.00 16.23
CA MET A 102 -19.89 -3.68 16.78
C MET A 102 -18.92 -3.42 17.92
N VAL A 103 -18.04 -2.44 17.71
CA VAL A 103 -17.05 -2.03 18.72
C VAL A 103 -17.61 -0.84 19.49
N GLN A 104 -17.57 -0.92 20.82
CA GLN A 104 -18.06 0.13 21.71
C GLN A 104 -16.95 0.60 22.66
N TYR A 105 -16.81 1.92 22.79
CA TYR A 105 -15.87 2.52 23.73
C TYR A 105 -16.46 3.83 24.31
N LYS A 106 -16.54 3.93 25.64
CA LYS A 106 -17.05 5.12 26.37
C LYS A 106 -18.36 5.68 25.82
N GLY A 107 -19.31 4.80 25.47
CA GLY A 107 -20.63 5.18 24.96
C GLY A 107 -20.70 5.50 23.47
N ARG A 108 -19.56 5.49 22.75
CA ARG A 108 -19.51 5.55 21.29
C ARG A 108 -19.47 4.13 20.74
N GLN A 109 -20.13 3.91 19.62
CA GLN A 109 -20.16 2.61 18.96
C GLN A 109 -20.01 2.77 17.45
N THR A 110 -19.35 1.82 16.83
CA THR A 110 -19.20 1.76 15.37
C THR A 110 -19.05 0.31 14.92
N MET A 111 -19.39 0.06 13.66
CA MET A 111 -19.14 -1.23 13.03
C MET A 111 -17.68 -1.28 12.57
N ALA A 112 -17.03 -2.40 12.85
CA ALA A 112 -15.68 -2.68 12.37
C ALA A 112 -15.57 -4.13 11.92
N VAL A 113 -14.65 -4.40 11.01
CA VAL A 113 -14.25 -5.76 10.65
C VAL A 113 -13.13 -6.17 11.58
N ILE A 114 -13.32 -7.24 12.32
CA ILE A 114 -12.29 -7.86 13.14
C ILE A 114 -11.70 -9.00 12.36
N LYS A 115 -10.37 -8.99 12.19
CA LYS A 115 -9.60 -10.03 11.54
C LYS A 115 -8.72 -10.73 12.58
N GLY A 116 -9.09 -11.97 12.92
CA GLY A 116 -8.24 -12.87 13.69
C GLY A 116 -7.20 -13.51 12.77
N VAL A 117 -5.97 -13.58 13.20
CA VAL A 117 -4.83 -14.13 12.43
C VAL A 117 -3.99 -15.03 13.32
N GLU A 118 -3.24 -15.93 12.71
CA GLU A 118 -2.24 -16.77 13.40
C GLU A 118 -0.96 -15.98 13.70
N ASP A 119 -0.14 -16.51 14.63
CA ASP A 119 1.12 -15.90 15.05
C ASP A 119 2.16 -15.75 13.90
N ASN A 120 2.02 -16.52 12.84
CA ASN A 120 2.90 -16.46 11.67
C ASN A 120 2.49 -15.41 10.62
N PHE A 121 1.49 -14.61 10.93
CA PHE A 121 0.94 -13.62 9.98
C PHE A 121 1.96 -12.53 9.61
N ASP A 122 2.92 -12.24 10.48
CA ASP A 122 4.06 -11.35 10.23
C ASP A 122 4.93 -11.81 9.05
N ARG A 123 5.03 -13.13 8.84
CA ARG A 123 5.79 -13.72 7.74
C ARG A 123 5.04 -13.67 6.41
N LEU A 124 3.71 -13.64 6.46
CA LEU A 124 2.86 -13.55 5.26
C LEU A 124 2.83 -12.12 4.72
N THR A 125 2.87 -11.15 5.62
CA THR A 125 2.58 -9.76 5.29
C THR A 125 3.52 -8.83 6.08
N PRO A 126 4.22 -7.88 5.43
CA PRO A 126 5.10 -6.93 6.09
C PRO A 126 4.29 -5.85 6.83
N ILE A 127 3.52 -6.24 7.85
CA ILE A 127 2.65 -5.34 8.60
C ILE A 127 3.43 -4.20 9.24
N ASP A 128 4.64 -4.45 9.71
CA ASP A 128 5.49 -3.44 10.35
C ASP A 128 5.72 -2.20 9.47
N SER A 129 5.67 -2.39 8.14
CA SER A 129 5.85 -1.28 7.19
C SER A 129 4.68 -0.30 7.12
N ILE A 130 3.50 -0.72 7.58
CA ILE A 130 2.24 0.06 7.53
C ILE A 130 1.75 0.49 8.91
N LEU A 131 2.39 0.01 9.99
CA LEU A 131 2.07 0.46 11.34
C LEU A 131 2.46 1.92 11.52
N PHE A 132 1.58 2.67 12.16
CA PHE A 132 1.84 4.08 12.43
C PHE A 132 2.95 4.24 13.48
N GLY A 133 3.98 5.03 13.14
CA GLY A 133 5.09 5.29 14.03
C GLY A 133 6.11 4.14 14.06
N ARG A 134 6.42 3.66 15.24
CA ARG A 134 7.30 2.49 15.49
C ARG A 134 6.50 1.35 16.10
N GLY A 135 5.28 1.14 15.62
CA GLY A 135 4.45 0.04 16.08
C GLY A 135 5.11 -1.31 15.76
N GLU A 136 4.85 -2.29 16.59
CA GLU A 136 5.26 -3.68 16.44
C GLU A 136 4.00 -4.54 16.41
N LEU A 137 3.99 -5.60 15.58
CA LEU A 137 2.91 -6.57 15.56
C LEU A 137 3.05 -7.49 16.76
N LEU A 138 2.45 -7.10 17.87
CA LEU A 138 2.34 -7.92 19.08
C LEU A 138 0.85 -8.24 19.29
N LEU A 139 0.47 -9.49 19.09
CA LEU A 139 -0.92 -9.95 19.25
C LEU A 139 -1.15 -10.66 20.58
N HIS A 140 -0.12 -11.26 21.13
CA HIS A 140 -0.21 -12.02 22.37
C HIS A 140 1.04 -11.82 23.24
N ASP A 141 0.85 -11.70 24.54
CA ASP A 141 1.90 -11.66 25.56
C ASP A 141 1.48 -12.57 26.71
N GLU A 142 2.38 -12.85 27.66
CA GLU A 142 2.11 -13.66 28.88
C GLU A 142 0.95 -13.11 29.74
N VAL A 143 0.58 -11.85 29.55
CA VAL A 143 -0.39 -11.11 30.37
C VAL A 143 -1.72 -10.88 29.67
N ALA A 144 -1.73 -10.64 28.35
CA ALA A 144 -2.93 -10.23 27.65
C ALA A 144 -2.86 -10.49 26.14
N ASP A 145 -4.04 -10.54 25.51
CA ASP A 145 -4.21 -10.52 24.08
C ASP A 145 -4.39 -9.07 23.59
N TYR A 146 -3.79 -8.75 22.47
CA TYR A 146 -3.78 -7.41 21.90
C TYR A 146 -4.46 -7.37 20.53
N ALA A 147 -4.99 -6.22 20.19
CA ALA A 147 -5.53 -5.94 18.87
C ALA A 147 -4.90 -4.65 18.32
N ILE A 148 -4.68 -4.61 17.01
CA ILE A 148 -4.19 -3.44 16.31
C ILE A 148 -5.37 -2.75 15.63
N PRO A 149 -5.87 -1.64 16.19
CA PRO A 149 -7.00 -0.93 15.61
C PRO A 149 -6.54 -0.09 14.42
N GLY A 150 -7.37 -0.03 13.38
CA GLY A 150 -7.19 0.94 12.31
C GLY A 150 -7.33 2.38 12.82
N ILE A 151 -6.59 3.30 12.23
CA ILE A 151 -6.55 4.71 12.64
C ILE A 151 -7.94 5.38 12.63
N GLU A 152 -8.78 5.00 11.68
CA GLU A 152 -10.14 5.51 11.56
C GLU A 152 -11.02 5.04 12.74
N LEU A 153 -10.92 3.77 13.13
CA LEU A 153 -11.65 3.23 14.28
C LEU A 153 -11.31 3.99 15.57
N VAL A 154 -10.02 4.26 15.79
CA VAL A 154 -9.52 5.03 16.94
C VAL A 154 -10.08 6.45 16.95
N SER A 155 -10.14 7.08 15.78
CA SER A 155 -10.69 8.42 15.60
C SER A 155 -12.20 8.48 15.86
N ILE A 156 -12.97 7.56 15.28
CA ILE A 156 -14.44 7.49 15.45
C ILE A 156 -14.82 7.24 16.90
N LEU A 157 -14.14 6.31 17.56
CA LEU A 157 -14.40 5.99 18.95
C LEU A 157 -13.93 7.08 19.92
N GLY A 158 -13.06 7.99 19.48
CA GLY A 158 -12.54 9.06 20.30
C GLY A 158 -11.77 8.53 21.51
N THR A 159 -10.89 7.56 21.29
CA THR A 159 -10.13 6.88 22.35
C THR A 159 -9.17 7.80 23.10
N GLY A 160 -8.90 9.00 22.55
CA GLY A 160 -7.94 9.96 23.09
C GLY A 160 -6.49 9.65 22.76
N ILE A 161 -6.24 8.61 21.95
CA ILE A 161 -4.92 8.30 21.45
C ILE A 161 -4.48 9.42 20.51
N ARG A 162 -3.37 10.09 20.85
CA ARG A 162 -2.79 11.16 20.05
C ARG A 162 -1.69 10.57 19.19
N PHE A 163 -1.86 10.61 17.89
CA PHE A 163 -0.88 10.12 16.92
C PHE A 163 0.35 11.04 16.77
N LEU A 164 0.43 12.12 17.54
CA LEU A 164 1.54 13.09 17.50
C LEU A 164 2.73 12.71 18.39
N ASP A 165 2.55 11.79 19.33
CA ASP A 165 3.65 11.29 20.15
C ASP A 165 4.18 9.98 19.55
N PRO A 166 5.50 9.89 19.30
CA PRO A 166 6.11 8.67 18.75
C PRO A 166 6.16 7.50 19.75
N VAL A 167 5.49 7.63 20.91
CA VAL A 167 5.38 6.61 21.93
C VAL A 167 4.06 5.86 21.74
N SER A 168 4.14 4.79 21.00
CA SER A 168 3.47 3.51 21.16
C SER A 168 2.15 3.44 21.94
N TYR A 169 1.02 3.60 21.23
CA TYR A 169 -0.25 3.07 21.70
C TYR A 169 -1.00 2.38 20.56
N THR A 170 -0.38 1.37 19.98
CA THR A 170 -0.99 0.53 18.94
C THR A 170 -1.78 -0.63 19.53
N HIS A 171 -1.71 -0.86 20.84
CA HIS A 171 -2.33 -2.01 21.49
C HIS A 171 -3.51 -1.58 22.35
N LEU A 172 -4.69 -2.10 22.03
CA LEU A 172 -5.86 -2.08 22.90
C LEU A 172 -5.98 -3.48 23.50
N THR A 173 -5.94 -3.58 24.83
CA THR A 173 -6.24 -4.83 25.51
C THR A 173 -7.69 -5.19 25.30
N LEU A 174 -7.96 -6.40 24.85
CA LEU A 174 -9.31 -6.96 24.79
C LEU A 174 -9.73 -7.36 26.22
N PRO A 175 -10.88 -6.90 26.73
CA PRO A 175 -11.39 -7.42 27.98
C PRO A 175 -11.80 -8.87 27.78
N THR A 176 -11.24 -9.76 28.58
CA THR A 176 -11.62 -11.17 28.71
C THR A 176 -13.01 -11.31 29.29
#